data_d1a3eb6526c0f626e1990ece8fb0da0c
#
_entry.id   d1a3eb6526c0f626e1990ece8fb0da0c
#
_cell.length_a   1.000
_cell.length_b   1.000
_cell.length_c   1.000
_cell.angle_alpha   90.00
_cell.angle_beta   90.00
_cell.angle_gamma   90.00
#
_symmetry.space_group_name_H-M   'P 1'
#
loop_
_entity.id
_entity.type
_entity.pdbx_description
1 polymer ?
#
loop_
_entity_poly.entity_id
_entity_poly.type
_entity_poly.pdbx_seq_one_letter_code
_entity_poly.pdbx_strand_id
1 'polypeptide(L)'
;LVCFPSSQSWDYKVYRSEEGLSNVHIRAITEDNHGNIWVSTNKGISCLLKDKEVFYNYDHWDNVPMGNFMSGSVAEAKDGTLYFGSINGLCRFNPDQVLEKRESPAAIITEMRIFGPLRDTDSNEKVMALEGQSEVRLSYMQNNFSVTFNIQNYALADQVEYAYMLKGLENSWYTVTDPNNVTFRNIPPGNYCFQVKTRIRNQEWADEIASLDIRIDPPVWLTWWAKLFYILSGVSVLYFILHAYKKKLDMESLYELEKKNHEQEQELNNERLRFYTNITHELRTPLTLILGPLEDMQKSNSLSGKDSQKISVIHQSAIRLLNLINQILEFRKTETQN
;
A
#
# COMPACT_ATOMS: atom_id res chain seq x y z
N LEU A 1 27.65 29.95 -34.23
CA LEU A 1 28.56 29.54 -35.31
C LEU A 1 27.73 29.15 -36.52
N VAL A 2 28.12 29.66 -37.70
CA VAL A 2 27.48 29.28 -38.96
C VAL A 2 28.51 28.60 -39.83
N CYS A 3 28.22 27.41 -40.32
CA CYS A 3 29.08 26.63 -41.19
C CYS A 3 28.45 26.50 -42.59
N PHE A 4 29.22 26.79 -43.61
CA PHE A 4 28.86 26.55 -45.00
C PHE A 4 29.65 25.34 -45.49
N PRO A 5 28.97 24.24 -45.89
CA PRO A 5 29.64 23.02 -46.32
C PRO A 5 30.53 23.19 -47.58
N SER A 6 30.20 24.19 -48.42
CA SER A 6 31.00 24.54 -49.57
C SER A 6 30.85 26.01 -49.94
N SER A 7 31.86 26.59 -50.55
CA SER A 7 31.82 27.98 -51.05
C SER A 7 30.82 28.21 -52.17
N GLN A 8 30.24 27.14 -52.74
CA GLN A 8 29.28 27.21 -53.86
C GLN A 8 27.85 26.89 -53.47
N SER A 9 27.58 26.50 -52.21
CA SER A 9 26.27 26.18 -51.66
C SER A 9 25.78 27.27 -50.72
N TRP A 10 24.54 27.68 -50.85
CA TRP A 10 23.87 28.55 -49.88
C TRP A 10 23.27 27.77 -48.70
N ASP A 11 23.44 26.45 -48.66
CA ASP A 11 23.07 25.66 -47.51
C ASP A 11 24.04 25.96 -46.35
N TYR A 12 23.48 26.21 -45.18
CA TYR A 12 24.29 26.49 -44.00
C TYR A 12 23.75 25.74 -42.78
N LYS A 13 24.64 25.36 -41.91
CA LYS A 13 24.30 24.77 -40.60
C LYS A 13 24.60 25.79 -39.51
N VAL A 14 23.65 26.03 -38.63
CA VAL A 14 23.83 26.93 -37.49
C VAL A 14 24.04 26.08 -36.23
N TYR A 15 25.13 26.37 -35.54
CA TYR A 15 25.43 25.76 -34.25
C TYR A 15 25.15 26.76 -33.12
N ARG A 16 24.28 26.42 -32.20
CA ARG A 16 23.92 27.17 -31.01
C ARG A 16 24.22 26.34 -29.77
N SER A 17 23.78 26.77 -28.59
CA SER A 17 23.94 25.99 -27.36
C SER A 17 23.11 24.69 -27.35
N GLU A 18 22.03 24.63 -28.13
CA GLU A 18 21.21 23.41 -28.31
C GLU A 18 21.95 22.30 -29.05
N GLU A 19 22.88 22.69 -29.96
CA GLU A 19 23.74 21.77 -30.68
C GLU A 19 25.07 21.50 -29.93
N GLY A 20 25.23 21.97 -28.70
CA GLY A 20 26.34 21.65 -27.82
C GLY A 20 27.39 22.75 -27.69
N LEU A 21 27.26 23.89 -28.35
CA LEU A 21 28.22 25.01 -28.21
C LEU A 21 28.11 25.62 -26.80
N SER A 22 29.24 25.83 -26.10
CA SER A 22 29.24 26.31 -24.71
C SER A 22 28.60 27.69 -24.52
N ASN A 23 28.74 28.59 -25.51
CA ASN A 23 28.16 29.93 -25.53
C ASN A 23 28.01 30.45 -26.95
N VAL A 24 26.94 31.20 -27.21
CA VAL A 24 26.65 31.78 -28.53
C VAL A 24 27.55 32.97 -28.92
N HIS A 25 28.21 33.58 -27.94
CA HIS A 25 29.11 34.72 -28.18
C HIS A 25 30.51 34.21 -28.49
N ILE A 26 30.78 33.96 -29.76
CA ILE A 26 32.10 33.54 -30.29
C ILE A 26 33.01 34.75 -30.33
N ARG A 27 34.26 34.57 -29.90
CA ARG A 27 35.32 35.59 -29.84
C ARG A 27 36.39 35.41 -30.89
N ALA A 28 36.92 34.19 -31.01
CA ALA A 28 37.89 33.85 -32.03
C ALA A 28 37.61 32.44 -32.54
N ILE A 29 38.08 32.13 -33.74
CA ILE A 29 37.91 30.84 -34.39
C ILE A 29 39.23 30.48 -35.09
N THR A 30 39.61 29.22 -35.03
CA THR A 30 40.73 28.65 -35.75
C THR A 30 40.46 27.20 -36.08
N GLU A 31 41.18 26.64 -37.06
CA GLU A 31 41.16 25.22 -37.41
C GLU A 31 42.50 24.61 -36.96
N ASP A 32 42.48 23.39 -36.48
CA ASP A 32 43.72 22.63 -36.16
C ASP A 32 44.18 21.80 -37.34
N ASN A 33 45.33 21.14 -37.22
CA ASN A 33 45.93 20.32 -38.25
C ASN A 33 45.10 19.09 -38.68
N HIS A 34 44.08 18.73 -37.90
CA HIS A 34 43.13 17.62 -38.15
C HIS A 34 41.80 18.10 -38.76
N GLY A 35 41.66 19.40 -38.90
CA GLY A 35 40.41 20.01 -39.41
C GLY A 35 39.33 20.19 -38.39
N ASN A 36 39.62 20.05 -37.08
CA ASN A 36 38.69 20.39 -36.03
C ASN A 36 38.63 21.91 -35.86
N ILE A 37 37.43 22.43 -35.57
CA ILE A 37 37.23 23.87 -35.41
C ILE A 37 37.25 24.25 -33.94
N TRP A 38 38.17 25.09 -33.55
CA TRP A 38 38.31 25.61 -32.20
C TRP A 38 37.75 27.03 -32.13
N VAL A 39 36.87 27.25 -31.17
CA VAL A 39 36.23 28.55 -30.95
C VAL A 39 36.36 28.98 -29.48
N SER A 40 36.83 30.20 -29.27
CA SER A 40 36.74 30.78 -27.94
C SER A 40 35.43 31.54 -27.78
N THR A 41 34.88 31.50 -26.57
CA THR A 41 33.57 32.08 -26.21
C THR A 41 33.66 32.86 -24.91
N ASN A 42 32.52 33.42 -24.43
CA ASN A 42 32.48 34.03 -23.12
C ASN A 42 32.52 33.03 -21.95
N LYS A 43 32.36 31.73 -22.22
CA LYS A 43 32.34 30.67 -21.17
C LYS A 43 33.53 29.69 -21.25
N GLY A 44 34.47 29.91 -22.18
CA GLY A 44 35.55 28.97 -22.37
C GLY A 44 35.85 28.72 -23.86
N ILE A 45 36.46 27.59 -24.14
CA ILE A 45 36.85 27.17 -25.50
C ILE A 45 35.98 25.95 -25.87
N SER A 46 35.48 25.94 -27.11
CA SER A 46 34.73 24.81 -27.66
C SER A 46 35.45 24.28 -28.90
N CYS A 47 35.57 22.97 -29.03
CA CYS A 47 36.12 22.27 -30.19
C CYS A 47 34.99 21.53 -30.91
N LEU A 48 34.74 21.82 -32.15
CA LEU A 48 33.86 21.03 -33.01
C LEU A 48 34.72 19.97 -33.72
N LEU A 49 34.50 18.70 -33.35
CA LEU A 49 35.18 17.59 -33.99
C LEU A 49 34.64 17.37 -35.40
N LYS A 50 35.55 17.37 -36.39
CA LYS A 50 35.19 17.20 -37.80
C LYS A 50 34.47 15.87 -38.08
N ASP A 51 34.95 14.77 -37.50
CA ASP A 51 34.46 13.43 -37.80
C ASP A 51 33.12 13.10 -37.11
N LYS A 52 32.88 13.70 -35.95
CA LYS A 52 31.71 13.39 -35.13
C LYS A 52 30.63 14.50 -35.15
N GLU A 53 30.95 15.68 -35.64
CA GLU A 53 30.12 16.89 -35.60
C GLU A 53 29.60 17.19 -34.16
N VAL A 54 30.37 16.90 -33.13
CA VAL A 54 30.07 17.09 -31.72
C VAL A 54 30.96 18.13 -31.13
N PHE A 55 30.47 18.98 -30.25
CA PHE A 55 31.26 19.94 -29.50
C PHE A 55 31.83 19.33 -28.23
N TYR A 56 33.15 19.53 -28.05
CA TYR A 56 33.83 19.36 -26.79
C TYR A 56 34.07 20.73 -26.17
N ASN A 57 33.64 20.92 -24.94
CA ASN A 57 33.69 22.21 -24.25
C ASN A 57 34.67 22.15 -23.10
N TYR A 58 35.57 23.16 -23.07
CA TYR A 58 36.61 23.32 -22.05
C TYR A 58 36.38 24.62 -21.31
N ASP A 59 36.32 24.56 -19.99
CA ASP A 59 36.11 25.69 -19.12
C ASP A 59 37.14 25.79 -17.96
N HIS A 60 36.83 26.52 -16.90
CA HIS A 60 37.75 26.69 -15.78
C HIS A 60 38.11 25.39 -15.07
N TRP A 61 37.26 24.36 -15.14
CA TRP A 61 37.56 23.03 -14.61
C TRP A 61 38.63 22.30 -15.42
N ASP A 62 38.83 22.71 -16.67
CA ASP A 62 39.87 22.22 -17.57
C ASP A 62 41.11 23.14 -17.61
N ASN A 63 41.27 23.97 -16.58
CA ASN A 63 42.32 24.99 -16.46
C ASN A 63 42.27 26.07 -17.57
N VAL A 64 41.12 26.30 -18.16
CA VAL A 64 40.92 27.43 -19.08
C VAL A 64 40.70 28.71 -18.24
N PRO A 65 41.37 29.83 -18.53
CA PRO A 65 41.23 31.06 -17.80
C PRO A 65 39.76 31.51 -17.70
N MET A 66 39.33 31.83 -16.49
CA MET A 66 38.00 32.41 -16.28
C MET A 66 37.86 33.77 -16.95
N GLY A 67 36.69 34.07 -17.45
CA GLY A 67 36.34 35.37 -18.04
C GLY A 67 36.22 35.34 -19.55
N ASN A 68 36.03 36.52 -20.12
CA ASN A 68 35.78 36.64 -21.55
C ASN A 68 37.08 36.54 -22.35
N PHE A 69 37.04 35.77 -23.43
CA PHE A 69 38.12 35.80 -24.43
C PHE A 69 38.04 37.09 -25.26
N MET A 70 39.20 37.53 -25.78
CA MET A 70 39.30 38.73 -26.61
C MET A 70 38.95 38.43 -28.06
N SER A 71 38.19 39.29 -28.69
CA SER A 71 37.76 39.12 -30.08
C SER A 71 38.97 39.07 -31.03
N GLY A 72 39.02 38.04 -31.89
CA GLY A 72 40.10 37.83 -32.86
C GLY A 72 41.43 37.40 -32.24
N SER A 73 41.49 37.17 -30.91
CA SER A 73 42.78 36.83 -30.25
C SER A 73 43.01 35.32 -30.29
N VAL A 74 43.52 34.84 -31.40
CA VAL A 74 43.92 33.47 -31.60
C VAL A 74 45.20 33.41 -32.47
N ALA A 75 46.11 32.49 -32.16
CA ALA A 75 47.27 32.23 -32.95
C ALA A 75 47.62 30.73 -32.91
N GLU A 76 48.14 30.21 -33.99
CA GLU A 76 48.69 28.87 -34.10
C GLU A 76 50.20 28.93 -34.29
N ALA A 77 50.92 28.15 -33.54
CA ALA A 77 52.37 28.00 -33.72
C ALA A 77 52.71 26.92 -34.76
N LYS A 78 53.94 26.90 -35.22
CA LYS A 78 54.41 25.95 -36.23
C LYS A 78 54.33 24.48 -35.77
N ASP A 79 54.30 24.22 -34.47
CA ASP A 79 54.15 22.92 -33.87
C ASP A 79 52.68 22.52 -33.62
N GLY A 80 51.72 23.27 -34.16
CA GLY A 80 50.30 23.04 -33.97
C GLY A 80 49.74 23.49 -32.61
N THR A 81 50.55 24.12 -31.75
CA THR A 81 50.09 24.69 -30.47
C THR A 81 49.16 25.88 -30.70
N LEU A 82 47.99 25.86 -30.09
CA LEU A 82 47.02 26.95 -30.16
C LEU A 82 47.14 27.88 -28.97
N TYR A 83 46.96 29.17 -29.23
CA TYR A 83 46.99 30.25 -28.27
C TYR A 83 45.73 31.08 -28.37
N PHE A 84 45.00 31.22 -27.24
CA PHE A 84 43.82 32.08 -27.16
C PHE A 84 43.99 33.12 -26.07
N GLY A 85 43.82 34.38 -26.39
CA GLY A 85 43.91 35.49 -25.45
C GLY A 85 42.58 35.73 -24.71
N SER A 86 42.64 35.80 -23.41
CA SER A 86 41.52 36.22 -22.55
C SER A 86 41.86 37.46 -21.74
N ILE A 87 40.88 38.08 -21.11
CA ILE A 87 41.13 39.26 -20.24
C ILE A 87 41.97 38.88 -19.00
N ASN A 88 41.96 37.62 -18.60
CA ASN A 88 42.63 37.11 -17.41
C ASN A 88 43.91 36.29 -17.73
N GLY A 89 44.38 36.31 -18.96
CA GLY A 89 45.60 35.63 -19.34
C GLY A 89 45.55 34.96 -20.71
N LEU A 90 46.53 34.13 -20.97
CA LEU A 90 46.71 33.40 -22.22
C LEU A 90 46.48 31.91 -22.00
N CYS A 91 45.52 31.35 -22.76
CA CYS A 91 45.32 29.90 -22.82
C CYS A 91 46.22 29.33 -23.92
N ARG A 92 47.08 28.38 -23.58
CA ARG A 92 47.99 27.69 -24.50
C ARG A 92 47.77 26.18 -24.37
N PHE A 93 47.57 25.51 -25.48
CA PHE A 93 47.44 24.04 -25.48
C PHE A 93 47.78 23.45 -26.86
N ASN A 94 48.14 22.17 -26.85
CA ASN A 94 48.27 21.39 -28.07
C ASN A 94 47.01 20.57 -28.28
N PRO A 95 46.25 20.73 -29.41
CA PRO A 95 45.01 20.00 -29.71
C PRO A 95 45.19 18.48 -29.58
N ASP A 96 46.27 17.90 -30.03
CA ASP A 96 46.50 16.46 -30.00
C ASP A 96 46.52 15.92 -28.56
N GLN A 97 47.16 16.66 -27.64
CA GLN A 97 47.24 16.28 -26.24
C GLN A 97 45.89 16.43 -25.53
N VAL A 98 45.09 17.45 -25.89
CA VAL A 98 43.80 17.73 -25.28
C VAL A 98 42.74 16.75 -25.78
N LEU A 99 42.81 16.36 -27.07
CA LEU A 99 41.87 15.41 -27.68
C LEU A 99 42.28 13.94 -27.51
N GLU A 100 43.50 13.70 -26.92
CA GLU A 100 43.93 12.35 -26.63
C GLU A 100 42.91 11.57 -25.81
N LYS A 101 42.56 10.36 -26.26
CA LYS A 101 41.63 9.50 -25.55
C LYS A 101 42.23 9.06 -24.21
N ARG A 102 41.64 9.49 -23.11
CA ARG A 102 42.01 9.08 -21.77
C ARG A 102 40.97 8.09 -21.25
N GLU A 103 41.46 7.05 -20.59
CA GLU A 103 40.54 6.12 -19.90
C GLU A 103 39.91 6.81 -18.71
N SER A 104 38.59 6.71 -18.62
CA SER A 104 37.84 7.23 -17.48
C SER A 104 38.10 6.35 -16.25
N PRO A 105 38.43 6.94 -15.08
CA PRO A 105 38.72 6.17 -13.87
C PRO A 105 37.46 5.46 -13.38
N ALA A 106 37.62 4.29 -12.74
CA ALA A 106 36.51 3.60 -12.11
C ALA A 106 35.95 4.37 -10.90
N ALA A 107 34.64 4.33 -10.73
CA ALA A 107 33.98 4.85 -9.53
C ALA A 107 34.20 3.92 -8.34
N ILE A 108 34.20 4.49 -7.13
CA ILE A 108 34.20 3.77 -5.86
C ILE A 108 33.08 4.31 -5.01
N ILE A 109 32.27 3.42 -4.47
CA ILE A 109 31.22 3.76 -3.50
C ILE A 109 31.87 3.76 -2.13
N THR A 110 31.90 4.93 -1.47
CA THR A 110 32.67 5.16 -0.25
C THR A 110 31.84 5.03 1.01
N GLU A 111 30.66 5.65 1.04
CA GLU A 111 29.83 5.64 2.23
C GLU A 111 28.34 5.67 1.89
N MET A 112 27.54 5.17 2.83
CA MET A 112 26.09 5.34 2.84
C MET A 112 25.67 6.05 4.11
N ARG A 113 24.85 7.08 3.99
CA ARG A 113 24.22 7.79 5.12
C ARG A 113 22.76 7.42 5.14
N ILE A 114 22.30 6.91 6.27
CA ILE A 114 20.90 6.49 6.49
C ILE A 114 20.24 7.55 7.35
N PHE A 115 19.11 8.08 6.88
CA PHE A 115 18.31 9.10 7.57
C PHE A 115 17.04 8.46 8.13
N GLY A 116 16.69 8.77 9.38
CA GLY A 116 15.44 8.32 9.99
C GLY A 116 15.60 7.89 11.44
N PRO A 117 14.54 7.40 12.08
CA PRO A 117 14.59 6.99 13.47
C PRO A 117 15.48 5.75 13.62
N LEU A 118 16.65 5.96 14.18
CA LEU A 118 17.61 4.92 14.53
C LEU A 118 17.34 4.45 15.96
N ARG A 119 17.20 3.12 16.13
CA ARG A 119 16.85 2.53 17.44
C ARG A 119 17.91 2.72 18.54
N ASP A 120 19.15 2.99 18.16
CA ASP A 120 20.31 2.91 19.08
C ASP A 120 21.12 4.21 19.24
N THR A 121 20.72 5.32 18.63
CA THR A 121 21.48 6.57 18.73
C THR A 121 20.57 7.79 18.80
N ASP A 122 20.94 8.80 19.61
CA ASP A 122 20.28 10.11 19.68
C ASP A 122 20.41 10.93 18.37
N SER A 123 21.15 10.43 17.39
CA SER A 123 21.32 11.04 16.07
C SER A 123 20.36 10.42 15.05
N ASN A 124 19.63 11.28 14.34
CA ASN A 124 18.75 10.86 13.22
C ASN A 124 19.52 10.44 11.95
N GLU A 125 20.83 10.25 12.06
CA GLU A 125 21.71 9.91 10.94
C GLU A 125 22.73 8.85 11.35
N LYS A 126 22.84 7.81 10.53
CA LYS A 126 23.88 6.76 10.66
C LYS A 126 24.74 6.76 9.42
N VAL A 127 26.04 6.95 9.59
CA VAL A 127 27.04 6.83 8.52
C VAL A 127 27.61 5.42 8.53
N MET A 128 27.66 4.79 7.35
CA MET A 128 28.22 3.46 7.14
C MET A 128 29.28 3.55 6.05
N ALA A 129 30.52 3.22 6.40
CA ALA A 129 31.58 3.06 5.42
C ALA A 129 31.35 1.76 4.60
N LEU A 130 31.50 1.85 3.29
CA LEU A 130 31.18 0.76 2.35
C LEU A 130 32.42 0.15 1.69
N GLU A 131 33.62 0.47 2.21
CA GLU A 131 34.84 -0.09 1.64
C GLU A 131 34.82 -1.63 1.64
N GLY A 132 34.76 -2.21 0.43
CA GLY A 132 34.75 -3.65 0.23
C GLY A 132 33.43 -4.36 0.50
N GLN A 133 32.34 -3.63 0.80
CA GLN A 133 31.00 -4.20 0.93
C GLN A 133 30.24 -4.12 -0.40
N SER A 134 29.72 -5.25 -0.83
CA SER A 134 28.89 -5.34 -2.05
C SER A 134 27.38 -5.41 -1.76
N GLU A 135 26.97 -5.66 -0.52
CA GLU A 135 25.55 -5.78 -0.10
C GLU A 135 25.30 -5.02 1.19
N VAL A 136 24.18 -4.28 1.24
CA VAL A 136 23.68 -3.60 2.44
C VAL A 136 22.23 -3.98 2.68
N ARG A 137 21.91 -4.32 3.93
CA ARG A 137 20.53 -4.59 4.38
C ARG A 137 20.01 -3.46 5.23
N LEU A 138 18.84 -2.95 4.83
CA LEU A 138 18.13 -1.87 5.51
C LEU A 138 16.78 -2.37 6.01
N SER A 139 16.35 -1.89 7.18
CA SER A 139 14.98 -2.11 7.62
C SER A 139 14.00 -1.20 6.88
N TYR A 140 12.72 -1.52 6.90
CA TYR A 140 11.68 -0.68 6.28
C TYR A 140 11.64 0.77 6.80
N MET A 141 12.17 1.03 8.02
CA MET A 141 12.29 2.38 8.59
C MET A 141 13.47 3.16 8.03
N GLN A 142 14.47 2.47 7.46
CA GLN A 142 15.70 3.02 6.90
C GLN A 142 15.60 3.21 5.38
N ASN A 143 14.46 3.67 4.92
CA ASN A 143 14.13 3.84 3.50
C ASN A 143 14.51 5.20 2.92
N ASN A 144 15.20 6.03 3.74
CA ASN A 144 15.79 7.28 3.32
C ASN A 144 17.29 7.18 3.52
N PHE A 145 18.06 7.28 2.44
CA PHE A 145 19.51 7.17 2.50
C PHE A 145 20.18 7.96 1.38
N SER A 146 21.43 8.31 1.58
CA SER A 146 22.29 8.84 0.51
C SER A 146 23.49 7.93 0.31
N VAL A 147 23.93 7.83 -0.93
CA VAL A 147 25.11 7.07 -1.33
C VAL A 147 26.15 8.06 -1.84
N THR A 148 27.33 8.04 -1.24
CA THR A 148 28.49 8.86 -1.65
C THR A 148 29.45 7.99 -2.45
N PHE A 149 29.91 8.52 -3.56
CA PHE A 149 30.85 7.86 -4.44
C PHE A 149 31.94 8.83 -4.89
N ASN A 150 33.10 8.30 -5.25
CA ASN A 150 34.25 9.08 -5.68
C ASN A 150 35.14 8.28 -6.64
N ILE A 151 36.20 8.86 -7.07
CA ILE A 151 37.31 8.20 -7.81
C ILE A 151 38.57 8.16 -6.96
N GLN A 152 39.45 7.22 -7.22
CA GLN A 152 40.75 7.13 -6.49
C GLN A 152 41.69 8.30 -6.81
N ASN A 153 41.66 8.81 -8.04
CA ASN A 153 42.57 9.86 -8.49
C ASN A 153 41.94 11.25 -8.26
N TYR A 154 42.22 11.84 -7.12
CA TYR A 154 41.73 13.17 -6.74
C TYR A 154 42.17 14.29 -7.70
N ALA A 155 43.26 14.11 -8.44
CA ALA A 155 43.70 15.12 -9.41
C ALA A 155 42.73 15.27 -10.60
N LEU A 156 41.91 14.27 -10.85
CA LEU A 156 40.89 14.28 -11.90
C LEU A 156 39.47 14.57 -11.36
N ALA A 157 39.32 14.77 -10.05
CA ALA A 157 38.00 14.88 -9.42
C ALA A 157 37.12 15.98 -10.03
N ASP A 158 37.72 17.13 -10.37
CA ASP A 158 37.01 18.29 -10.95
C ASP A 158 36.64 18.09 -12.44
N GLN A 159 37.25 17.10 -13.11
CA GLN A 159 37.05 16.81 -14.54
C GLN A 159 36.14 15.61 -14.79
N VAL A 160 35.74 14.90 -13.70
CA VAL A 160 34.95 13.67 -13.82
C VAL A 160 33.46 13.94 -13.64
N GLU A 161 32.69 13.43 -14.56
CA GLU A 161 31.23 13.36 -14.47
C GLU A 161 30.79 11.97 -14.04
N TYR A 162 29.76 11.92 -13.23
CA TYR A 162 29.18 10.67 -12.73
C TYR A 162 27.79 10.46 -13.31
N ALA A 163 27.47 9.21 -13.62
CA ALA A 163 26.11 8.79 -13.88
C ALA A 163 25.75 7.62 -12.98
N TYR A 164 24.56 7.68 -12.39
CA TYR A 164 24.04 6.65 -11.52
C TYR A 164 22.71 6.11 -11.99
N MET A 165 22.41 4.90 -11.52
CA MET A 165 21.13 4.24 -11.71
C MET A 165 20.80 3.42 -10.46
N LEU A 166 19.54 3.45 -10.02
CA LEU A 166 19.04 2.53 -8.98
C LEU A 166 18.16 1.47 -9.67
N LYS A 167 18.80 0.39 -10.11
CA LYS A 167 18.11 -0.72 -10.76
C LYS A 167 17.13 -1.39 -9.80
N GLY A 168 15.92 -1.64 -10.26
CA GLY A 168 14.82 -2.13 -9.43
C GLY A 168 13.82 -1.03 -9.04
N LEU A 169 14.24 0.24 -9.02
CA LEU A 169 13.36 1.39 -8.94
C LEU A 169 13.13 1.99 -10.33
N GLU A 170 14.21 2.36 -10.99
CA GLU A 170 14.24 2.92 -12.35
C GLU A 170 15.42 2.35 -13.12
N ASN A 171 15.25 2.14 -14.43
CA ASN A 171 16.29 1.61 -15.31
C ASN A 171 16.90 2.69 -16.22
N SER A 172 16.96 3.93 -15.73
CA SER A 172 17.52 5.08 -16.46
C SER A 172 18.78 5.59 -15.78
N TRP A 173 19.77 6.02 -16.59
CA TRP A 173 20.96 6.66 -16.10
C TRP A 173 20.74 8.16 -15.90
N TYR A 174 21.11 8.65 -14.73
CA TYR A 174 21.03 10.06 -14.35
C TYR A 174 22.45 10.61 -14.16
N THR A 175 22.76 11.72 -14.79
CA THR A 175 24.07 12.37 -14.67
C THR A 175 24.06 13.32 -13.48
N VAL A 176 25.11 13.26 -12.66
CA VAL A 176 25.34 14.13 -11.51
C VAL A 176 26.68 14.80 -11.68
N THR A 177 26.72 16.09 -11.47
CA THR A 177 27.94 16.89 -11.61
C THR A 177 28.52 17.31 -10.26
N ASP A 178 27.68 17.54 -9.25
CA ASP A 178 28.08 17.98 -7.90
C ASP A 178 26.85 17.99 -6.97
N PRO A 179 26.94 17.53 -5.73
CA PRO A 179 28.02 16.81 -5.04
C PRO A 179 28.04 15.32 -5.39
N ASN A 180 29.15 14.63 -5.15
CA ASN A 180 29.36 13.19 -5.41
C ASN A 180 28.48 12.29 -4.52
N ASN A 181 27.27 12.69 -4.27
CA ASN A 181 26.30 11.94 -3.50
C ASN A 181 24.91 12.00 -4.15
N VAL A 182 24.14 10.96 -3.92
CA VAL A 182 22.75 10.88 -4.38
C VAL A 182 21.88 10.47 -3.22
N THR A 183 20.81 11.22 -2.99
CA THR A 183 19.86 10.96 -1.90
C THR A 183 18.58 10.34 -2.43
N PHE A 184 18.24 9.20 -1.87
CA PHE A 184 17.00 8.48 -2.12
C PHE A 184 16.06 8.66 -0.92
N ARG A 185 14.77 8.91 -1.20
CA ARG A 185 13.76 9.11 -0.17
C ARG A 185 12.57 8.22 -0.38
N ASN A 186 12.08 7.65 0.72
CA ASN A 186 10.88 6.83 0.75
C ASN A 186 10.89 5.66 -0.26
N ILE A 187 12.02 4.95 -0.32
CA ILE A 187 12.17 3.79 -1.18
C ILE A 187 11.35 2.63 -0.63
N PRO A 188 10.48 1.99 -1.43
CA PRO A 188 9.67 0.87 -0.97
C PRO A 188 10.55 -0.35 -0.62
N PRO A 189 10.04 -1.28 0.23
CA PRO A 189 10.72 -2.55 0.47
C PRO A 189 10.96 -3.33 -0.82
N GLY A 190 12.19 -3.85 -0.98
CA GLY A 190 12.59 -4.55 -2.20
C GLY A 190 14.09 -4.79 -2.29
N ASN A 191 14.52 -5.35 -3.42
CA ASN A 191 15.91 -5.54 -3.74
C ASN A 191 16.30 -4.57 -4.86
N TYR A 192 17.34 -3.79 -4.62
CA TYR A 192 17.83 -2.76 -5.52
C TYR A 192 19.32 -2.95 -5.77
N CYS A 193 19.79 -2.54 -6.94
CA CYS A 193 21.20 -2.49 -7.24
C CYS A 193 21.55 -1.05 -7.65
N PHE A 194 22.27 -0.33 -6.77
CA PHE A 194 22.79 0.98 -7.09
C PHE A 194 24.03 0.80 -7.95
N GLN A 195 24.03 1.48 -9.09
CA GLN A 195 25.13 1.44 -10.06
C GLN A 195 25.61 2.86 -10.32
N VAL A 196 26.93 3.02 -10.39
CA VAL A 196 27.56 4.28 -10.74
C VAL A 196 28.71 4.04 -11.71
N LYS A 197 28.79 4.90 -12.73
CA LYS A 197 29.88 4.94 -13.70
C LYS A 197 30.39 6.37 -13.85
N THR A 198 31.60 6.49 -14.31
CA THR A 198 32.28 7.76 -14.47
C THR A 198 32.66 8.00 -15.91
N ARG A 199 32.89 9.25 -16.25
CA ARG A 199 33.64 9.63 -17.45
C ARG A 199 34.44 10.90 -17.15
N ILE A 200 35.62 11.02 -17.74
CA ILE A 200 36.27 12.31 -17.86
C ILE A 200 35.46 13.13 -18.88
N ARG A 201 35.28 14.41 -18.59
CA ARG A 201 34.50 15.33 -19.44
C ARG A 201 35.00 15.22 -20.91
N ASN A 202 34.08 15.17 -21.85
CA ASN A 202 34.31 14.97 -23.28
C ASN A 202 34.92 13.60 -23.67
N GLN A 203 35.03 12.65 -22.75
CA GLN A 203 35.48 11.28 -23.03
C GLN A 203 34.33 10.27 -22.95
N GLU A 204 34.59 9.03 -23.30
CA GLU A 204 33.64 7.94 -23.19
C GLU A 204 33.42 7.53 -21.72
N TRP A 205 32.27 6.97 -21.43
CA TRP A 205 32.00 6.41 -20.12
C TRP A 205 32.93 5.24 -19.82
N ALA A 206 33.37 5.12 -18.56
CA ALA A 206 34.15 3.98 -18.10
C ALA A 206 33.37 2.67 -18.34
N ASP A 207 34.09 1.63 -18.78
CA ASP A 207 33.50 0.30 -18.92
C ASP A 207 33.21 -0.35 -17.56
N GLU A 208 34.00 0.01 -16.56
CA GLU A 208 33.85 -0.50 -15.20
C GLU A 208 32.75 0.26 -14.46
N ILE A 209 31.73 -0.49 -13.99
CA ILE A 209 30.58 0.04 -13.25
C ILE A 209 30.69 -0.41 -11.80
N ALA A 210 30.77 0.53 -10.86
CA ALA A 210 30.69 0.20 -9.45
C ALA A 210 29.22 -0.10 -9.08
N SER A 211 29.01 -1.17 -8.33
CA SER A 211 27.68 -1.61 -7.94
C SER A 211 27.58 -1.92 -6.45
N LEU A 212 26.42 -1.63 -5.86
CA LEU A 212 26.07 -1.92 -4.47
C LEU A 212 24.65 -2.48 -4.43
N ASP A 213 24.52 -3.69 -3.93
CA ASP A 213 23.21 -4.31 -3.72
C ASP A 213 22.59 -3.82 -2.41
N ILE A 214 21.38 -3.28 -2.51
CA ILE A 214 20.63 -2.69 -1.39
C ILE A 214 19.36 -3.47 -1.23
N ARG A 215 19.19 -4.12 -0.06
CA ARG A 215 17.98 -4.83 0.29
C ARG A 215 17.24 -4.11 1.40
N ILE A 216 16.01 -3.71 1.14
CA ILE A 216 15.11 -3.10 2.13
C ILE A 216 14.07 -4.14 2.55
N ASP A 217 14.15 -4.57 3.81
CA ASP A 217 13.25 -5.59 4.33
C ASP A 217 11.83 -5.03 4.52
N PRO A 218 10.79 -5.82 4.22
CA PRO A 218 9.42 -5.39 4.43
C PRO A 218 9.08 -5.29 5.93
N PRO A 219 8.12 -4.42 6.32
CA PRO A 219 7.66 -4.35 7.70
C PRO A 219 7.02 -5.67 8.13
N VAL A 220 7.09 -5.95 9.44
CA VAL A 220 6.66 -7.23 10.04
C VAL A 220 5.21 -7.61 9.67
N TRP A 221 4.33 -6.62 9.57
CA TRP A 221 2.92 -6.84 9.20
C TRP A 221 2.66 -7.15 7.72
N LEU A 222 3.65 -6.95 6.84
CA LEU A 222 3.58 -7.32 5.41
C LEU A 222 4.29 -8.65 5.10
N THR A 223 4.89 -9.30 6.10
CA THR A 223 5.51 -10.61 5.95
C THR A 223 4.48 -11.68 5.62
N TRP A 224 4.91 -12.77 4.99
CA TRP A 224 4.01 -13.86 4.63
C TRP A 224 3.30 -14.50 5.83
N TRP A 225 3.95 -14.56 6.98
CA TRP A 225 3.38 -15.01 8.25
C TRP A 225 2.24 -14.11 8.73
N ALA A 226 2.40 -12.79 8.66
CA ALA A 226 1.36 -11.85 9.02
C ALA A 226 0.13 -11.98 8.10
N LYS A 227 0.35 -12.17 6.80
CA LYS A 227 -0.73 -12.43 5.84
C LYS A 227 -1.50 -13.70 6.17
N LEU A 228 -0.78 -14.78 6.52
CA LEU A 228 -1.38 -16.04 6.95
C LEU A 228 -2.20 -15.87 8.24
N PHE A 229 -1.68 -15.12 9.20
CA PHE A 229 -2.40 -14.78 10.44
C PHE A 229 -3.68 -13.99 10.17
N TYR A 230 -3.67 -13.03 9.25
CA TYR A 230 -4.87 -12.27 8.87
C TYR A 230 -5.94 -13.15 8.23
N ILE A 231 -5.54 -14.07 7.35
CA ILE A 231 -6.47 -15.04 6.74
C ILE A 231 -7.08 -15.94 7.81
N LEU A 232 -6.27 -16.48 8.71
CA LEU A 232 -6.74 -17.36 9.79
C LEU A 232 -7.69 -16.64 10.76
N SER A 233 -7.36 -15.39 11.11
CA SER A 233 -8.20 -14.52 11.93
C SER A 233 -9.54 -14.24 11.24
N GLY A 234 -9.53 -13.91 9.95
CA GLY A 234 -10.75 -13.69 9.18
C GLY A 234 -11.65 -14.93 9.11
N VAL A 235 -11.09 -16.11 8.88
CA VAL A 235 -11.82 -17.38 8.90
C VAL A 235 -12.41 -17.66 10.30
N SER A 236 -11.65 -17.40 11.35
CA SER A 236 -12.12 -17.57 12.73
C SER A 236 -13.32 -16.66 13.03
N VAL A 237 -13.22 -15.38 12.68
CA VAL A 237 -14.33 -14.43 12.86
C VAL A 237 -15.57 -14.88 12.09
N LEU A 238 -15.40 -15.30 10.84
CA LEU A 238 -16.51 -15.82 10.03
C LEU A 238 -17.16 -17.06 10.66
N TYR A 239 -16.35 -17.99 11.17
CA TYR A 239 -16.84 -19.17 11.89
C TYR A 239 -17.68 -18.78 13.11
N PHE A 240 -17.20 -17.83 13.93
CA PHE A 240 -17.96 -17.35 15.11
C PHE A 240 -19.27 -16.69 14.72
N ILE A 241 -19.30 -15.89 13.66
CA ILE A 241 -20.53 -15.26 13.15
C ILE A 241 -21.53 -16.32 12.71
N LEU A 242 -21.10 -17.30 11.92
CA LEU A 242 -21.95 -18.38 11.44
C LEU A 242 -22.47 -19.27 12.59
N HIS A 243 -21.61 -19.54 13.58
CA HIS A 243 -22.02 -20.30 14.76
C HIS A 243 -23.04 -19.55 15.60
N ALA A 244 -22.84 -18.25 15.83
CA ALA A 244 -23.81 -17.40 16.55
C ALA A 244 -25.15 -17.30 15.81
N TYR A 245 -25.10 -17.18 14.48
CA TYR A 245 -26.31 -17.14 13.66
C TYR A 245 -27.08 -18.47 13.71
N LYS A 246 -26.38 -19.61 13.61
CA LYS A 246 -26.99 -20.93 13.76
C LYS A 246 -27.65 -21.10 15.13
N LYS A 247 -26.94 -20.71 16.20
CA LYS A 247 -27.49 -20.77 17.56
C LYS A 247 -28.75 -19.92 17.73
N LYS A 248 -28.81 -18.75 17.09
CA LYS A 248 -29.99 -17.91 17.08
C LYS A 248 -31.19 -18.60 16.41
N LEU A 249 -30.97 -19.21 15.22
CA LEU A 249 -32.03 -19.96 14.51
C LEU A 249 -32.51 -21.16 15.30
N ASP A 250 -31.60 -21.90 15.95
CA ASP A 250 -31.99 -23.05 16.81
C ASP A 250 -32.85 -22.58 18.00
N MET A 251 -32.52 -21.45 18.62
CA MET A 251 -33.32 -20.86 19.70
C MET A 251 -34.72 -20.38 19.26
N GLU A 252 -34.82 -19.74 18.08
CA GLU A 252 -36.09 -19.31 17.51
C GLU A 252 -36.99 -20.51 17.21
N SER A 253 -36.47 -21.60 16.67
CA SER A 253 -37.22 -22.81 16.39
C SER A 253 -37.71 -23.52 17.65
N LEU A 254 -36.90 -23.54 18.73
CA LEU A 254 -37.33 -24.07 20.02
C LEU A 254 -38.44 -23.24 20.65
N TYR A 255 -38.32 -21.92 20.57
CA TYR A 255 -39.35 -21.00 21.08
C TYR A 255 -40.70 -21.15 20.35
N GLU A 256 -40.67 -21.31 19.01
CA GLU A 256 -41.90 -21.57 18.24
C GLU A 256 -42.53 -22.92 18.59
N LEU A 257 -41.72 -23.98 18.82
CA LEU A 257 -42.21 -25.29 19.23
C LEU A 257 -42.85 -25.25 20.61
N GLU A 258 -42.20 -24.56 21.57
CA GLU A 258 -42.74 -24.38 22.93
C GLU A 258 -44.07 -23.62 22.92
N LYS A 259 -44.14 -22.55 22.12
CA LYS A 259 -45.38 -21.77 21.94
C LYS A 259 -46.51 -22.61 21.36
N LYS A 260 -46.25 -23.42 20.34
CA LYS A 260 -47.27 -24.33 19.79
C LYS A 260 -47.75 -25.37 20.80
N ASN A 261 -46.81 -25.95 21.56
CA ASN A 261 -47.20 -26.89 22.61
C ASN A 261 -48.08 -26.24 23.66
N HIS A 262 -47.75 -25.03 24.08
CA HIS A 262 -48.56 -24.29 25.05
C HIS A 262 -49.97 -23.91 24.51
N GLU A 263 -50.05 -23.49 23.25
CA GLU A 263 -51.31 -23.22 22.57
C GLU A 263 -52.21 -24.46 22.49
N GLN A 264 -51.63 -25.62 22.14
CA GLN A 264 -52.34 -26.91 22.12
C GLN A 264 -52.85 -27.35 23.51
N GLU A 265 -52.02 -27.16 24.53
CA GLU A 265 -52.40 -27.48 25.91
C GLU A 265 -53.56 -26.58 26.37
N GLN A 266 -53.55 -25.30 26.06
CA GLN A 266 -54.62 -24.38 26.35
C GLN A 266 -55.92 -24.75 25.59
N GLU A 267 -55.83 -25.12 24.33
CA GLU A 267 -56.99 -25.54 23.52
C GLU A 267 -57.63 -26.81 24.10
N LEU A 268 -56.82 -27.82 24.42
CA LEU A 268 -57.28 -29.04 25.08
C LEU A 268 -57.95 -28.76 26.44
N ASN A 269 -57.40 -27.84 27.20
CA ASN A 269 -57.96 -27.46 28.48
C ASN A 269 -59.34 -26.72 28.31
N ASN A 270 -59.42 -25.84 27.30
CA ASN A 270 -60.64 -25.16 26.95
C ASN A 270 -61.71 -26.14 26.43
N GLU A 271 -61.39 -27.12 25.62
CA GLU A 271 -62.30 -28.17 25.16
C GLU A 271 -62.79 -29.01 26.34
N ARG A 272 -61.94 -29.42 27.27
CA ARG A 272 -62.33 -30.11 28.49
C ARG A 272 -63.34 -29.30 29.34
N LEU A 273 -63.07 -28.01 29.50
CA LEU A 273 -63.98 -27.12 30.25
C LEU A 273 -65.35 -27.02 29.59
N ARG A 274 -65.38 -26.84 28.26
CA ARG A 274 -66.66 -26.81 27.51
C ARG A 274 -67.41 -28.13 27.65
N PHE A 275 -66.69 -29.26 27.52
CA PHE A 275 -67.30 -30.59 27.69
C PHE A 275 -67.94 -30.79 29.07
N TYR A 276 -67.19 -30.46 30.14
CA TYR A 276 -67.78 -30.56 31.49
C TYR A 276 -68.95 -29.61 31.73
N THR A 277 -68.88 -28.40 31.20
CA THR A 277 -69.94 -27.43 31.35
C THR A 277 -71.29 -27.94 30.66
N ASN A 278 -71.09 -28.41 29.41
CA ASN A 278 -72.26 -28.92 28.65
C ASN A 278 -72.89 -30.16 29.30
N ILE A 279 -72.06 -31.16 29.68
CA ILE A 279 -72.55 -32.36 30.34
C ILE A 279 -73.29 -32.03 31.63
N THR A 280 -72.79 -31.10 32.42
CA THR A 280 -73.42 -30.69 33.65
C THR A 280 -74.77 -30.07 33.40
N HIS A 281 -74.89 -29.21 32.38
CA HIS A 281 -76.24 -28.64 32.02
C HIS A 281 -77.17 -29.70 31.49
N GLU A 282 -76.66 -30.63 30.62
CA GLU A 282 -77.54 -31.68 30.08
C GLU A 282 -77.98 -32.73 31.13
N LEU A 283 -77.13 -32.95 32.14
CA LEU A 283 -77.53 -33.85 33.26
C LEU A 283 -78.45 -33.18 34.30
N ARG A 284 -78.26 -31.88 34.56
CA ARG A 284 -79.08 -31.15 35.51
C ARG A 284 -80.54 -31.09 35.09
N THR A 285 -80.82 -30.82 33.80
CA THR A 285 -82.19 -30.67 33.28
C THR A 285 -83.01 -31.92 33.44
N PRO A 286 -82.65 -33.13 33.01
CA PRO A 286 -83.49 -34.31 33.25
C PRO A 286 -83.61 -34.68 34.73
N LEU A 287 -82.51 -34.42 35.49
CA LEU A 287 -82.59 -34.69 36.92
C LEU A 287 -83.57 -33.77 37.68
N THR A 288 -83.65 -32.50 37.26
CA THR A 288 -84.66 -31.55 37.82
C THR A 288 -86.06 -31.97 37.42
N LEU A 289 -86.22 -32.49 36.15
CA LEU A 289 -87.53 -32.99 35.68
C LEU A 289 -87.98 -34.28 36.41
N ILE A 290 -87.05 -35.06 36.97
CA ILE A 290 -87.32 -36.25 37.79
C ILE A 290 -87.63 -35.81 39.24
N LEU A 291 -86.84 -34.89 39.76
CA LEU A 291 -87.04 -34.42 41.16
C LEU A 291 -88.37 -33.76 41.37
N GLY A 292 -88.85 -32.90 40.46
CA GLY A 292 -90.16 -32.20 40.58
C GLY A 292 -91.33 -33.14 40.82
N PRO A 293 -91.61 -34.10 39.93
CA PRO A 293 -92.68 -35.08 40.13
C PRO A 293 -92.50 -35.94 41.40
N LEU A 294 -91.23 -36.31 41.74
CA LEU A 294 -90.94 -37.07 42.96
C LEU A 294 -91.25 -36.25 44.24
N GLU A 295 -90.96 -34.96 44.27
CA GLU A 295 -91.35 -34.05 45.38
C GLU A 295 -92.88 -33.91 45.51
N ASP A 296 -93.52 -33.80 44.35
CA ASP A 296 -95.00 -33.68 44.32
C ASP A 296 -95.66 -35.01 44.80
N MET A 297 -95.13 -36.15 44.42
CA MET A 297 -95.60 -37.44 44.86
C MET A 297 -95.35 -37.67 46.37
N GLN A 298 -94.23 -37.17 46.89
CA GLN A 298 -93.88 -37.27 48.31
C GLN A 298 -94.80 -36.42 49.20
N LYS A 299 -95.35 -35.29 48.68
CA LYS A 299 -96.25 -34.38 49.32
C LYS A 299 -97.70 -34.87 49.26
N SER A 300 -98.05 -35.76 48.37
CA SER A 300 -99.45 -36.32 48.24
C SER A 300 -99.70 -37.41 49.27
N ASN A 301 -100.64 -37.24 50.16
CA ASN A 301 -101.03 -38.14 51.28
C ASN A 301 -101.73 -39.44 50.84
N SER A 302 -101.69 -39.81 49.55
CA SER A 302 -102.45 -40.95 48.97
C SER A 302 -101.58 -42.21 48.71
N LEU A 303 -100.33 -42.27 49.14
CA LEU A 303 -99.40 -43.39 48.86
C LEU A 303 -99.38 -44.43 49.98
N SER A 304 -99.34 -45.71 49.62
CA SER A 304 -99.14 -46.84 50.55
C SER A 304 -97.75 -46.68 51.22
N GLY A 305 -97.67 -47.05 52.53
CA GLY A 305 -96.43 -46.85 53.34
C GLY A 305 -95.16 -47.49 52.70
N LYS A 306 -95.26 -48.57 51.90
CA LYS A 306 -94.12 -49.16 51.14
C LYS A 306 -93.73 -48.40 49.91
N ASP A 307 -94.66 -47.75 49.24
CA ASP A 307 -94.39 -46.99 48.02
C ASP A 307 -93.80 -45.59 48.38
N SER A 308 -94.27 -44.97 49.47
CA SER A 308 -93.67 -43.79 50.03
C SER A 308 -92.17 -43.98 50.40
N GLN A 309 -91.81 -45.15 50.93
CA GLN A 309 -90.43 -45.49 51.23
C GLN A 309 -89.53 -45.62 49.93
N LYS A 310 -90.09 -46.23 48.87
CA LYS A 310 -89.41 -46.34 47.60
C LYS A 310 -89.18 -44.95 46.94
N ILE A 311 -90.14 -44.10 46.88
CA ILE A 311 -90.13 -42.72 46.36
C ILE A 311 -89.09 -41.90 47.11
N SER A 312 -89.05 -42.02 48.47
CA SER A 312 -88.05 -41.34 49.29
C SER A 312 -86.65 -41.75 48.94
N VAL A 313 -86.39 -43.06 48.71
CA VAL A 313 -85.09 -43.56 48.30
C VAL A 313 -84.65 -43.04 46.89
N ILE A 314 -85.62 -43.01 45.92
CA ILE A 314 -85.34 -42.48 44.59
C ILE A 314 -85.05 -40.96 44.64
N HIS A 315 -85.88 -40.22 45.41
CA HIS A 315 -85.66 -38.77 45.60
C HIS A 315 -84.33 -38.44 46.27
N GLN A 316 -83.97 -39.18 47.36
CA GLN A 316 -82.61 -39.02 47.95
C GLN A 316 -81.49 -39.36 47.01
N SER A 317 -81.61 -40.38 46.16
CA SER A 317 -80.65 -40.77 45.17
C SER A 317 -80.45 -39.70 44.07
N ALA A 318 -81.57 -39.12 43.61
CA ALA A 318 -81.57 -38.00 42.64
C ALA A 318 -80.90 -36.73 43.18
N ILE A 319 -81.22 -36.38 44.46
CA ILE A 319 -80.62 -35.23 45.17
C ILE A 319 -79.08 -35.50 45.32
N ARG A 320 -78.70 -36.73 45.65
CA ARG A 320 -77.30 -37.10 45.81
C ARG A 320 -76.56 -36.98 44.49
N LEU A 321 -77.20 -37.36 43.38
CA LEU A 321 -76.60 -37.24 42.04
C LEU A 321 -76.47 -35.77 41.61
N LEU A 322 -77.47 -34.92 41.90
CA LEU A 322 -77.46 -33.47 41.64
C LEU A 322 -76.35 -32.79 42.44
N ASN A 323 -76.15 -33.16 43.70
CA ASN A 323 -75.03 -32.65 44.52
C ASN A 323 -73.69 -33.08 44.02
N LEU A 324 -73.49 -34.34 43.55
CA LEU A 324 -72.28 -34.80 42.93
C LEU A 324 -71.96 -33.99 41.66
N ILE A 325 -72.94 -33.75 40.80
CA ILE A 325 -72.75 -32.92 39.56
C ILE A 325 -72.35 -31.49 39.95
N ASN A 326 -72.94 -30.90 40.95
CA ASN A 326 -72.58 -29.56 41.43
C ASN A 326 -71.21 -29.51 42.08
N GLN A 327 -70.81 -30.55 42.83
CA GLN A 327 -69.43 -30.67 43.37
C GLN A 327 -68.37 -30.80 42.29
N ILE A 328 -68.66 -31.53 41.20
CA ILE A 328 -67.70 -31.61 40.05
C ILE A 328 -67.54 -30.23 39.40
N LEU A 329 -68.61 -29.44 39.28
CA LEU A 329 -68.52 -28.07 38.78
C LEU A 329 -67.69 -27.13 39.67
N GLU A 330 -67.95 -27.22 40.98
CA GLU A 330 -67.28 -26.38 41.98
C GLU A 330 -65.78 -26.71 42.07
N PHE A 331 -65.42 -27.98 42.08
CA PHE A 331 -64.05 -28.43 42.07
C PHE A 331 -63.31 -27.92 40.82
N ARG A 332 -63.95 -27.93 39.67
CA ARG A 332 -63.36 -27.40 38.42
C ARG A 332 -63.24 -25.88 38.39
N LYS A 333 -64.13 -25.13 39.05
CA LYS A 333 -64.02 -23.67 39.16
C LYS A 333 -62.82 -23.25 39.98
N THR A 334 -62.44 -24.05 40.98
CA THR A 334 -61.24 -23.81 41.80
C THR A 334 -59.95 -24.19 41.08
N GLU A 335 -59.94 -25.24 40.19
CA GLU A 335 -58.83 -25.58 39.38
C GLU A 335 -58.49 -24.54 38.29
N THR A 336 -59.46 -23.78 37.78
CA THR A 336 -59.29 -22.73 36.76
C THR A 336 -58.95 -21.36 37.33
N GLN A 337 -58.92 -21.17 38.65
CA GLN A 337 -58.54 -19.90 39.30
C GLN A 337 -57.18 -19.91 39.95
N ASN A 338 -56.42 -21.05 39.89
CA ASN A 338 -55.01 -21.16 40.20
C ASN A 338 -54.19 -21.35 38.92
#